data_05d256561eb494227455ae203bc9abb8
#
_entry.id   05d256561eb494227455ae203bc9abb8
#
_cell.length_a   1.000
_cell.length_b   1.000
_cell.length_c   1.000
_cell.angle_alpha   90.00
_cell.angle_beta   90.00
_cell.angle_gamma   90.00
#
_symmetry.space_group_name_H-M   'P 1'
#
loop_
_entity.id
_entity.type
_entity.pdbx_description
1 polymer ?
#
loop_
_entity_poly.entity_id
_entity_poly.type
_entity_poly.pdbx_seq_one_letter_code
_entity_poly.pdbx_strand_id
1 'polypeptide(L)'
;YPPIVEAIKAQADDLIDASFNLVNYESTLTLAKKLAGVTPEGLTSIFFTNGGAEATDSALKMAMAYTNRSSVIAFMGSFHGRTCGATSITGSNSKYRRHYAGLMGSVYFTPYPGRDLCPPEIAPDKRGEYALFELKKLLRYIVSPDDVACIYMEPVMGEGGYVVPPKEFVQEVRKICDEYGILLIFDEIQAGYGRTGKMWASQHFDVVPDIMTVGKAIAGGLPMSACITRPDI
;
A
#
# COMPACT_ATOMS: atom_id res chain seq x y z
N TYR A 1 21.81 13.37 -9.16
CA TYR A 1 22.65 12.26 -9.64
C TYR A 1 22.76 12.34 -11.16
N PRO A 2 24.01 12.55 -11.73
CA PRO A 2 24.21 12.84 -13.16
C PRO A 2 23.51 11.85 -14.12
N PRO A 3 23.56 10.52 -13.93
CA PRO A 3 22.90 9.59 -14.84
C PRO A 3 21.39 9.81 -14.99
N ILE A 4 20.71 10.22 -13.93
CA ILE A 4 19.27 10.55 -14.00
C ILE A 4 19.05 11.81 -14.82
N VAL A 5 19.87 12.84 -14.60
CA VAL A 5 19.77 14.11 -15.33
C VAL A 5 19.97 13.90 -16.83
N GLU A 6 20.96 13.11 -17.22
CA GLU A 6 21.24 12.82 -18.64
C GLU A 6 20.12 11.96 -19.26
N ALA A 7 19.57 11.00 -18.53
CA ALA A 7 18.42 10.22 -19.01
C ALA A 7 17.18 11.10 -19.25
N ILE A 8 16.91 12.07 -18.36
CA ILE A 8 15.81 13.03 -18.52
C ILE A 8 16.00 13.88 -19.78
N LYS A 9 17.21 14.42 -19.98
CA LYS A 9 17.51 15.23 -21.17
C LYS A 9 17.32 14.41 -22.45
N ALA A 10 17.93 13.23 -22.52
CA ALA A 10 17.82 12.35 -23.68
C ALA A 10 16.36 11.98 -24.00
N GLN A 11 15.56 11.65 -22.98
CA GLN A 11 14.16 11.32 -23.19
C GLN A 11 13.32 12.55 -23.62
N ALA A 12 13.64 13.74 -23.10
CA ALA A 12 12.96 14.98 -23.52
C ALA A 12 13.26 15.36 -24.96
N ASP A 13 14.47 15.08 -25.45
CA ASP A 13 14.85 15.27 -26.84
C ASP A 13 14.19 14.27 -27.79
N ASP A 14 13.89 13.05 -27.33
CA ASP A 14 13.27 11.98 -28.12
C ASP A 14 11.74 12.06 -28.11
N LEU A 15 11.14 11.88 -26.93
CA LEU A 15 9.69 11.86 -26.76
C LEU A 15 9.30 12.22 -25.32
N ILE A 16 8.51 13.29 -25.14
CA ILE A 16 7.98 13.69 -23.83
C ILE A 16 6.78 12.84 -23.47
N ASP A 17 5.75 12.79 -24.32
CA ASP A 17 4.53 12.01 -24.11
C ASP A 17 3.83 11.69 -25.42
N ALA A 18 3.25 10.51 -25.50
CA ALA A 18 2.43 10.07 -26.63
C ALA A 18 1.08 9.45 -26.17
N SER A 19 0.67 9.72 -24.92
CA SER A 19 -0.52 9.13 -24.31
C SER A 19 -0.52 7.59 -24.36
N PHE A 20 0.07 6.95 -23.35
CA PHE A 20 0.25 5.49 -23.28
C PHE A 20 -1.06 4.69 -23.45
N ASN A 21 -2.21 5.30 -23.19
CA ASN A 21 -3.51 4.68 -23.46
C ASN A 21 -3.83 4.53 -24.96
N LEU A 22 -3.14 5.26 -25.82
CA LEU A 22 -3.35 5.25 -27.27
C LEU A 22 -2.24 4.52 -28.01
N VAL A 23 -0.99 4.72 -27.56
CA VAL A 23 0.19 4.12 -28.19
C VAL A 23 1.19 3.63 -27.13
N ASN A 24 1.82 2.51 -27.40
CA ASN A 24 2.91 2.02 -26.58
C ASN A 24 4.21 2.71 -26.95
N TYR A 25 5.05 3.02 -25.95
CA TYR A 25 6.42 3.51 -26.18
C TYR A 25 7.42 2.85 -25.23
N GLU A 26 8.65 2.79 -25.70
CA GLU A 26 9.68 1.89 -25.16
C GLU A 26 10.03 2.16 -23.70
N SER A 27 10.11 3.42 -23.28
CA SER A 27 10.51 3.77 -21.91
C SER A 27 9.52 3.22 -20.89
N THR A 28 8.20 3.34 -21.14
CA THR A 28 7.15 2.82 -20.25
C THR A 28 7.13 1.30 -20.22
N LEU A 29 7.22 0.64 -21.39
CA LEU A 29 7.25 -0.83 -21.47
C LEU A 29 8.50 -1.42 -20.80
N THR A 30 9.65 -0.77 -20.99
CA THR A 30 10.91 -1.18 -20.35
C THR A 30 10.83 -1.06 -18.85
N LEU A 31 10.26 0.03 -18.31
CA LEU A 31 10.06 0.19 -16.87
C LEU A 31 9.09 -0.85 -16.32
N ALA A 32 7.97 -1.09 -16.98
CA ALA A 32 6.99 -2.10 -16.59
C ALA A 32 7.66 -3.50 -16.50
N LYS A 33 8.41 -3.89 -17.53
CA LYS A 33 9.16 -5.15 -17.56
C LYS A 33 10.19 -5.25 -16.43
N LYS A 34 10.94 -4.18 -16.16
CA LYS A 34 11.91 -4.15 -15.06
C LYS A 34 11.23 -4.27 -13.70
N LEU A 35 10.12 -3.56 -13.49
CA LEU A 35 9.36 -3.66 -12.24
C LEU A 35 8.82 -5.07 -12.04
N ALA A 36 8.16 -5.65 -13.03
CA ALA A 36 7.65 -7.03 -12.97
C ALA A 36 8.76 -8.06 -12.66
N GLY A 37 10.00 -7.77 -13.05
CA GLY A 37 11.15 -8.63 -12.78
C GLY A 37 11.73 -8.52 -11.36
N VAL A 38 11.33 -7.53 -10.57
CA VAL A 38 11.85 -7.29 -9.20
C VAL A 38 10.74 -7.28 -8.14
N THR A 39 9.47 -7.31 -8.54
CA THR A 39 8.33 -7.42 -7.62
C THR A 39 8.23 -8.84 -7.05
N PRO A 40 7.54 -9.03 -5.92
CA PRO A 40 7.19 -10.34 -5.42
C PRO A 40 6.50 -11.20 -6.50
N GLU A 41 6.70 -12.51 -6.44
CA GLU A 41 6.15 -13.45 -7.43
C GLU A 41 4.64 -13.27 -7.63
N GLY A 42 4.21 -13.27 -8.89
CA GLY A 42 2.81 -13.10 -9.28
C GLY A 42 2.34 -11.64 -9.45
N LEU A 43 3.07 -10.65 -8.93
CA LEU A 43 2.72 -9.24 -9.11
C LEU A 43 3.35 -8.69 -10.40
N THR A 44 2.64 -8.83 -11.53
CA THR A 44 3.17 -8.51 -12.85
C THR A 44 2.35 -7.50 -13.66
N SER A 45 1.15 -7.16 -13.22
CA SER A 45 0.33 -6.12 -13.84
C SER A 45 0.62 -4.77 -13.20
N ILE A 46 0.99 -3.78 -14.01
CA ILE A 46 1.48 -2.48 -13.52
C ILE A 46 0.64 -1.37 -14.08
N PHE A 47 0.06 -0.56 -13.19
CA PHE A 47 -0.67 0.66 -13.53
C PHE A 47 0.10 1.87 -13.00
N PHE A 48 0.67 2.65 -13.91
CA PHE A 48 1.43 3.85 -13.57
C PHE A 48 0.54 5.02 -13.20
N THR A 49 0.98 5.81 -12.22
CA THR A 49 0.34 7.04 -11.73
C THR A 49 1.39 8.08 -11.37
N ASN A 50 1.00 9.31 -11.02
CA ASN A 50 1.95 10.40 -10.78
C ASN A 50 2.41 10.50 -9.32
N GLY A 51 1.58 10.13 -8.37
CA GLY A 51 1.88 10.28 -6.95
C GLY A 51 1.39 9.11 -6.12
N GLY A 52 2.04 8.84 -4.98
CA GLY A 52 1.68 7.72 -4.11
C GLY A 52 0.20 7.69 -3.71
N ALA A 53 -0.41 8.87 -3.49
CA ALA A 53 -1.83 8.96 -3.19
C ALA A 53 -2.73 8.48 -4.33
N GLU A 54 -2.33 8.72 -5.59
CA GLU A 54 -3.04 8.20 -6.77
C GLU A 54 -2.88 6.68 -6.90
N ALA A 55 -1.70 6.14 -6.60
CA ALA A 55 -1.50 4.70 -6.53
C ALA A 55 -2.39 4.07 -5.45
N THR A 56 -2.53 4.73 -4.30
CA THR A 56 -3.45 4.32 -3.23
C THR A 56 -4.91 4.32 -3.69
N ASP A 57 -5.38 5.41 -4.30
CA ASP A 57 -6.75 5.49 -4.83
C ASP A 57 -7.00 4.43 -5.91
N SER A 58 -6.00 4.15 -6.76
CA SER A 58 -6.09 3.11 -7.78
C SER A 58 -6.21 1.72 -7.16
N ALA A 59 -5.39 1.42 -6.15
CA ALA A 59 -5.43 0.15 -5.42
C ALA A 59 -6.79 -0.08 -4.74
N LEU A 60 -7.34 0.95 -4.10
CA LEU A 60 -8.69 0.89 -3.49
C LEU A 60 -9.77 0.61 -4.54
N LYS A 61 -9.73 1.31 -5.68
CA LYS A 61 -10.69 1.10 -6.78
C LYS A 61 -10.60 -0.32 -7.34
N MET A 62 -9.38 -0.82 -7.58
CA MET A 62 -9.15 -2.19 -8.07
C MET A 62 -9.69 -3.21 -7.07
N ALA A 63 -9.37 -3.05 -5.78
CA ALA A 63 -9.85 -3.96 -4.75
C ALA A 63 -11.38 -4.01 -4.66
N MET A 64 -12.03 -2.86 -4.67
CA MET A 64 -13.49 -2.78 -4.62
C MET A 64 -14.14 -3.37 -5.90
N ALA A 65 -13.57 -3.08 -7.07
CA ALA A 65 -14.09 -3.60 -8.33
C ALA A 65 -13.94 -5.12 -8.44
N TYR A 66 -12.78 -5.64 -8.05
CA TYR A 66 -12.50 -7.08 -8.12
C TYR A 66 -13.35 -7.89 -7.14
N THR A 67 -13.48 -7.43 -5.89
CA THR A 67 -14.22 -8.14 -4.85
C THR A 67 -15.72 -7.89 -4.87
N ASN A 68 -16.16 -6.83 -5.56
CA ASN A 68 -17.53 -6.30 -5.47
C ASN A 68 -17.94 -5.97 -4.02
N ARG A 69 -16.98 -5.52 -3.20
CA ARG A 69 -17.17 -5.13 -1.80
C ARG A 69 -16.75 -3.67 -1.61
N SER A 70 -17.22 -2.98 -0.57
CA SER A 70 -17.00 -1.54 -0.39
C SER A 70 -16.27 -1.12 0.87
N SER A 71 -16.15 -2.01 1.85
CA SER A 71 -15.51 -1.70 3.13
C SER A 71 -13.99 -1.87 3.05
N VAL A 72 -13.27 -1.02 3.74
CA VAL A 72 -11.80 -1.04 3.82
C VAL A 72 -11.37 -1.03 5.27
N ILE A 73 -10.41 -1.89 5.61
CA ILE A 73 -9.75 -1.86 6.91
C ILE A 73 -8.36 -1.24 6.73
N ALA A 74 -8.06 -0.22 7.52
CA ALA A 74 -6.77 0.45 7.60
C ALA A 74 -6.23 0.43 9.03
N PHE A 75 -4.98 0.77 9.22
CA PHE A 75 -4.35 0.75 10.54
C PHE A 75 -4.19 2.17 11.12
N MET A 76 -4.41 2.29 12.43
CA MET A 76 -4.05 3.51 13.16
C MET A 76 -2.54 3.76 13.00
N GLY A 77 -2.15 5.03 12.84
CA GLY A 77 -0.76 5.43 12.63
C GLY A 77 -0.32 5.41 11.16
N SER A 78 -1.06 4.80 10.24
CA SER A 78 -0.69 4.70 8.82
C SER A 78 -0.87 6.01 8.06
N PHE A 79 -0.03 6.21 7.03
CA PHE A 79 -0.13 7.33 6.11
C PHE A 79 -0.09 6.85 4.66
N HIS A 80 -1.17 7.09 3.92
CA HIS A 80 -1.33 6.60 2.55
C HIS A 80 -1.50 7.71 1.50
N GLY A 81 -1.54 8.98 1.91
CA GLY A 81 -1.64 10.11 0.99
C GLY A 81 -2.69 11.15 1.37
N ARG A 82 -2.97 12.07 0.42
CA ARG A 82 -3.81 13.26 0.64
C ARG A 82 -4.90 13.45 -0.42
N THR A 83 -5.10 12.53 -1.35
CA THR A 83 -6.30 12.45 -2.19
C THR A 83 -7.48 11.96 -1.39
N CYS A 84 -8.69 12.02 -1.91
CA CYS A 84 -9.91 11.70 -1.14
C CYS A 84 -9.89 10.28 -0.55
N GLY A 85 -9.57 9.27 -1.36
CA GLY A 85 -9.49 7.88 -0.88
C GLY A 85 -8.31 7.68 0.07
N ALA A 86 -7.12 8.13 -0.30
CA ALA A 86 -5.92 8.01 0.53
C ALA A 86 -6.05 8.73 1.88
N THR A 87 -6.68 9.92 1.91
CA THR A 87 -6.99 10.63 3.16
C THR A 87 -7.95 9.84 4.04
N SER A 88 -8.93 9.18 3.44
CA SER A 88 -9.94 8.41 4.18
C SER A 88 -9.33 7.25 4.97
N ILE A 89 -8.28 6.63 4.45
CA ILE A 89 -7.55 5.51 5.08
C ILE A 89 -6.27 5.92 5.81
N THR A 90 -5.91 7.22 5.81
CA THR A 90 -4.75 7.74 6.57
C THR A 90 -5.13 7.94 8.03
N GLY A 91 -4.42 7.27 8.94
CA GLY A 91 -4.65 7.26 10.39
C GLY A 91 -3.49 7.80 11.22
N SER A 92 -2.43 8.37 10.60
CA SER A 92 -1.23 8.82 11.30
C SER A 92 -1.45 10.05 12.19
N ASN A 93 -2.33 10.95 11.77
CA ASN A 93 -2.66 12.14 12.56
C ASN A 93 -4.02 12.70 12.13
N SER A 94 -4.85 13.10 13.10
CA SER A 94 -6.18 13.68 12.88
C SER A 94 -6.16 14.95 12.01
N LYS A 95 -5.03 15.70 11.99
CA LYS A 95 -4.88 16.92 11.15
C LYS A 95 -5.07 16.63 9.65
N TYR A 96 -4.71 15.42 9.18
CA TYR A 96 -4.86 15.04 7.77
C TYR A 96 -6.30 14.76 7.36
N ARG A 97 -7.14 14.40 8.34
CA ARG A 97 -8.56 14.09 8.15
C ARG A 97 -9.48 15.22 8.61
N ARG A 98 -8.93 16.28 9.18
CA ARG A 98 -9.70 17.42 9.69
C ARG A 98 -10.53 18.05 8.57
N HIS A 99 -11.84 18.12 8.77
CA HIS A 99 -12.84 18.60 7.80
C HIS A 99 -13.08 17.68 6.59
N TYR A 100 -12.40 16.53 6.50
CA TYR A 100 -12.56 15.55 5.42
C TYR A 100 -13.09 14.19 5.92
N ALA A 101 -13.52 14.10 7.16
CA ALA A 101 -14.13 12.88 7.69
C ALA A 101 -15.40 12.55 6.88
N GLY A 102 -15.49 11.32 6.36
CA GLY A 102 -16.65 10.85 5.60
C GLY A 102 -16.54 10.94 4.09
N LEU A 103 -15.37 11.26 3.52
CA LEU A 103 -15.14 11.18 2.07
C LEU A 103 -15.32 9.76 1.52
N MET A 104 -14.90 8.73 2.28
CA MET A 104 -15.27 7.33 2.06
C MET A 104 -16.01 6.82 3.29
N GLY A 105 -17.23 6.30 3.11
CA GLY A 105 -18.12 5.97 4.23
C GLY A 105 -17.75 4.71 5.01
N SER A 106 -17.15 3.71 4.38
CA SER A 106 -16.96 2.37 4.96
C SER A 106 -15.48 2.08 5.23
N VAL A 107 -14.82 2.96 6.00
CA VAL A 107 -13.41 2.79 6.43
C VAL A 107 -13.36 2.50 7.93
N TYR A 108 -12.71 1.41 8.28
CA TYR A 108 -12.55 0.96 9.65
C TYR A 108 -11.08 0.95 10.04
N PHE A 109 -10.77 1.45 11.24
CA PHE A 109 -9.40 1.47 11.73
C PHE A 109 -9.20 0.45 12.85
N THR A 110 -8.07 -0.25 12.79
CA THR A 110 -7.62 -1.20 13.82
C THR A 110 -6.21 -0.81 14.30
N PRO A 111 -5.81 -1.15 15.54
CA PRO A 111 -4.47 -0.89 16.01
C PRO A 111 -3.38 -1.57 15.16
N TYR A 112 -2.27 -0.87 14.96
CA TYR A 112 -1.01 -1.46 14.47
C TYR A 112 -0.12 -1.79 15.69
N PRO A 113 0.78 -2.80 15.65
CA PRO A 113 1.58 -3.23 16.80
C PRO A 113 2.71 -2.25 17.18
N GLY A 114 2.37 -0.97 17.36
CA GLY A 114 3.26 0.12 17.74
C GLY A 114 3.13 0.50 19.21
N ARG A 115 4.17 1.18 19.75
CA ARG A 115 4.22 1.62 21.14
C ARG A 115 3.03 2.51 21.52
N ASP A 116 2.76 3.50 20.69
CA ASP A 116 1.75 4.52 20.95
C ASP A 116 0.39 4.17 20.32
N LEU A 117 0.28 2.97 19.72
CA LEU A 117 -0.90 2.47 19.01
C LEU A 117 -1.56 1.29 19.76
N CYS A 118 -0.92 0.80 20.80
CA CYS A 118 -1.46 -0.20 21.72
C CYS A 118 -1.58 0.40 23.12
N PRO A 119 -2.50 -0.09 23.96
CA PRO A 119 -2.58 0.33 25.37
C PRO A 119 -1.22 0.18 26.07
N PRO A 120 -0.85 1.11 26.98
CA PRO A 120 0.46 1.14 27.60
C PRO A 120 0.76 -0.09 28.46
N GLU A 121 -0.26 -0.79 28.95
CA GLU A 121 -0.16 -2.05 29.71
C GLU A 121 0.21 -3.26 28.84
N ILE A 122 0.09 -3.16 27.51
CA ILE A 122 0.46 -4.25 26.61
C ILE A 122 1.99 -4.29 26.45
N ALA A 123 2.60 -5.38 26.90
CA ALA A 123 4.04 -5.60 26.78
C ALA A 123 4.49 -5.57 25.31
N PRO A 124 5.71 -5.08 25.01
CA PRO A 124 6.18 -4.91 23.64
C PRO A 124 6.08 -6.18 22.76
N ASP A 125 6.39 -7.33 23.33
CA ASP A 125 6.32 -8.64 22.68
C ASP A 125 4.87 -9.14 22.46
N LYS A 126 3.88 -8.54 23.12
CA LYS A 126 2.46 -8.88 23.01
C LYS A 126 1.66 -7.95 22.08
N ARG A 127 2.25 -6.88 21.57
CA ARG A 127 1.54 -5.91 20.73
C ARG A 127 1.02 -6.52 19.42
N GLY A 128 1.74 -7.48 18.83
CA GLY A 128 1.28 -8.22 17.65
C GLY A 128 0.01 -9.04 17.94
N GLU A 129 0.00 -9.76 19.06
CA GLU A 129 -1.18 -10.54 19.50
C GLU A 129 -2.39 -9.63 19.79
N TYR A 130 -2.14 -8.50 20.45
CA TYR A 130 -3.19 -7.52 20.75
C TYR A 130 -3.79 -6.94 19.46
N ALA A 131 -2.95 -6.48 18.52
CA ALA A 131 -3.43 -5.91 17.26
C ALA A 131 -4.22 -6.93 16.42
N LEU A 132 -3.81 -8.20 16.41
CA LEU A 132 -4.56 -9.28 15.78
C LEU A 132 -5.90 -9.55 16.48
N PHE A 133 -5.93 -9.51 17.81
CA PHE A 133 -7.18 -9.66 18.58
C PHE A 133 -8.17 -8.56 18.21
N GLU A 134 -7.74 -7.30 18.16
CA GLU A 134 -8.60 -6.17 17.77
C GLU A 134 -9.07 -6.26 16.31
N LEU A 135 -8.21 -6.70 15.38
CA LEU A 135 -8.61 -6.96 13.99
C LEU A 135 -9.69 -8.04 13.89
N LYS A 136 -9.49 -9.18 14.59
CA LYS A 136 -10.49 -10.27 14.62
C LYS A 136 -11.80 -9.83 15.28
N LYS A 137 -11.73 -9.01 16.32
CA LYS A 137 -12.89 -8.43 17.00
C LYS A 137 -13.64 -7.46 16.10
N LEU A 138 -12.93 -6.64 15.32
CA LEU A 138 -13.51 -5.74 14.31
C LEU A 138 -14.32 -6.55 13.28
N LEU A 139 -13.73 -7.60 12.71
CA LEU A 139 -14.38 -8.48 11.73
C LEU A 139 -15.56 -9.25 12.31
N ARG A 140 -15.54 -9.56 13.62
CA ARG A 140 -16.62 -10.32 14.27
C ARG A 140 -17.82 -9.46 14.63
N TYR A 141 -17.61 -8.19 15.03
CA TYR A 141 -18.66 -7.40 15.68
C TYR A 141 -19.03 -6.10 14.96
N ILE A 142 -18.18 -5.60 14.07
CA ILE A 142 -18.35 -4.25 13.50
C ILE A 142 -18.58 -4.30 11.99
N VAL A 143 -17.79 -5.07 11.24
CA VAL A 143 -17.91 -5.18 9.79
C VAL A 143 -17.84 -6.64 9.38
N SER A 144 -18.83 -7.10 8.58
CA SER A 144 -18.78 -8.45 8.02
C SER A 144 -17.56 -8.62 7.13
N PRO A 145 -16.80 -9.74 7.28
CA PRO A 145 -15.72 -10.04 6.33
C PRO A 145 -16.18 -10.06 4.86
N ASP A 146 -17.43 -10.42 4.60
CA ASP A 146 -18.02 -10.46 3.26
C ASP A 146 -18.21 -9.07 2.63
N ASP A 147 -18.18 -8.00 3.43
CA ASP A 147 -18.27 -6.62 2.97
C ASP A 147 -16.89 -5.97 2.78
N VAL A 148 -15.81 -6.59 3.28
CA VAL A 148 -14.46 -6.02 3.26
C VAL A 148 -13.76 -6.34 1.94
N ALA A 149 -13.48 -5.28 1.15
CA ALA A 149 -12.74 -5.38 -0.09
C ALA A 149 -11.24 -5.64 0.15
N CYS A 150 -10.67 -4.91 1.09
CA CYS A 150 -9.23 -5.03 1.37
C CYS A 150 -8.86 -4.63 2.80
N ILE A 151 -7.71 -5.17 3.24
CA ILE A 151 -6.91 -4.67 4.35
C ILE A 151 -5.72 -3.92 3.76
N TYR A 152 -5.60 -2.63 4.06
CA TYR A 152 -4.56 -1.75 3.55
C TYR A 152 -3.53 -1.44 4.64
N MET A 153 -2.24 -1.76 4.43
CA MET A 153 -1.21 -1.55 5.44
C MET A 153 0.16 -1.21 4.85
N GLU A 154 0.93 -0.44 5.58
CA GLU A 154 2.37 -0.34 5.37
C GLU A 154 3.04 -1.58 5.99
N PRO A 155 3.83 -2.38 5.28
CA PRO A 155 4.51 -3.54 5.85
C PRO A 155 5.55 -3.12 6.91
N VAL A 156 6.14 -1.94 6.77
CA VAL A 156 6.85 -1.20 7.83
C VAL A 156 6.24 0.19 7.87
N MET A 157 5.60 0.53 8.97
CA MET A 157 4.92 1.81 9.12
C MET A 157 5.95 2.95 9.11
N GLY A 158 5.72 3.97 8.29
CA GLY A 158 6.62 5.11 8.16
C GLY A 158 6.25 6.27 9.08
N GLU A 159 5.29 7.10 8.67
CA GLU A 159 4.96 8.36 9.37
C GLU A 159 4.45 8.14 10.80
N GLY A 160 3.81 7.02 11.08
CA GLY A 160 3.32 6.67 12.41
C GLY A 160 4.42 6.27 13.41
N GLY A 161 5.72 6.39 13.05
CA GLY A 161 6.83 6.23 14.00
C GLY A 161 7.87 5.18 13.63
N TYR A 162 8.00 4.81 12.37
CA TYR A 162 8.94 3.78 11.88
C TYR A 162 8.78 2.45 12.63
N VAL A 163 7.56 1.96 12.69
CA VAL A 163 7.23 0.74 13.42
C VAL A 163 7.43 -0.49 12.53
N VAL A 164 8.29 -1.40 12.97
CA VAL A 164 8.46 -2.73 12.36
C VAL A 164 7.57 -3.69 13.13
N PRO A 165 6.56 -4.30 12.49
CA PRO A 165 5.66 -5.23 13.16
C PRO A 165 6.35 -6.59 13.36
N PRO A 166 5.88 -7.42 14.32
CA PRO A 166 6.29 -8.82 14.37
C PRO A 166 5.94 -9.55 13.08
N LYS A 167 6.82 -10.45 12.62
CA LYS A 167 6.63 -11.22 11.38
C LYS A 167 5.32 -12.02 11.43
N GLU A 168 5.04 -12.63 12.54
CA GLU A 168 3.85 -13.44 12.79
C GLU A 168 2.56 -12.61 12.65
N PHE A 169 2.60 -11.33 13.03
CA PHE A 169 1.47 -10.42 12.85
C PHE A 169 1.12 -10.27 11.36
N VAL A 170 2.12 -9.97 10.52
CA VAL A 170 1.90 -9.78 9.07
C VAL A 170 1.41 -11.07 8.41
N GLN A 171 1.99 -12.20 8.80
CA GLN A 171 1.58 -13.53 8.30
C GLN A 171 0.15 -13.89 8.70
N GLU A 172 -0.26 -13.57 9.92
CA GLU A 172 -1.65 -13.81 10.37
C GLU A 172 -2.64 -12.88 9.67
N VAL A 173 -2.27 -11.61 9.39
CA VAL A 173 -3.10 -10.72 8.55
C VAL A 173 -3.29 -11.33 7.16
N ARG A 174 -2.24 -11.90 6.55
CA ARG A 174 -2.35 -12.59 5.24
C ARG A 174 -3.32 -13.78 5.33
N LYS A 175 -3.20 -14.62 6.35
CA LYS A 175 -4.11 -15.77 6.55
C LYS A 175 -5.57 -15.35 6.71
N ILE A 176 -5.83 -14.27 7.45
CA ILE A 176 -7.18 -13.71 7.59
C ILE A 176 -7.70 -13.26 6.22
N CYS A 177 -6.87 -12.58 5.42
CA CYS A 177 -7.24 -12.18 4.08
C CYS A 177 -7.58 -13.39 3.20
N ASP A 178 -6.76 -14.44 3.24
CA ASP A 178 -6.98 -15.67 2.48
C ASP A 178 -8.26 -16.41 2.89
N GLU A 179 -8.53 -16.47 4.21
CA GLU A 179 -9.72 -17.12 4.77
C GLU A 179 -11.03 -16.49 4.27
N TYR A 180 -11.07 -15.15 4.19
CA TYR A 180 -12.29 -14.42 3.86
C TYR A 180 -12.34 -13.88 2.43
N GLY A 181 -11.30 -14.13 1.61
CA GLY A 181 -11.20 -13.57 0.26
C GLY A 181 -11.11 -12.04 0.28
N ILE A 182 -10.47 -11.48 1.29
CA ILE A 182 -10.14 -10.05 1.42
C ILE A 182 -8.81 -9.81 0.73
N LEU A 183 -8.67 -8.75 -0.07
CA LEU A 183 -7.38 -8.44 -0.67
C LEU A 183 -6.44 -7.78 0.34
N LEU A 184 -5.20 -8.26 0.40
CA LEU A 184 -4.14 -7.62 1.17
C LEU A 184 -3.39 -6.63 0.29
N ILE A 185 -3.37 -5.36 0.69
CA ILE A 185 -2.64 -4.31 -0.02
C ILE A 185 -1.46 -3.85 0.84
N PHE A 186 -0.25 -3.91 0.27
CA PHE A 186 0.93 -3.35 0.91
C PHE A 186 1.30 -2.00 0.30
N ASP A 187 1.42 -1.00 1.18
CA ASP A 187 1.97 0.30 0.84
C ASP A 187 3.51 0.26 0.97
N GLU A 188 4.16 0.05 -0.15
CA GLU A 188 5.63 0.06 -0.26
C GLU A 188 6.18 1.42 -0.75
N ILE A 189 5.33 2.47 -0.78
CA ILE A 189 5.72 3.81 -1.25
C ILE A 189 6.92 4.35 -0.47
N GLN A 190 6.96 4.11 0.84
CA GLN A 190 8.08 4.53 1.69
C GLN A 190 9.03 3.38 2.03
N ALA A 191 8.53 2.19 2.25
CA ALA A 191 9.30 1.05 2.71
C ALA A 191 10.07 0.30 1.60
N GLY A 192 9.63 0.44 0.35
CA GLY A 192 10.23 -0.22 -0.82
C GLY A 192 11.55 0.38 -1.29
N TYR A 193 12.03 -0.16 -2.40
CA TYR A 193 13.26 0.26 -3.09
C TYR A 193 14.52 0.25 -2.20
N GLY A 194 14.66 -0.78 -1.37
CA GLY A 194 15.85 -0.96 -0.54
C GLY A 194 15.87 -0.20 0.79
N ARG A 195 14.80 0.57 1.12
CA ARG A 195 14.74 1.37 2.35
C ARG A 195 14.93 0.56 3.61
N THR A 196 14.47 -0.68 3.64
CA THR A 196 14.54 -1.58 4.79
C THR A 196 15.67 -2.64 4.68
N GLY A 197 16.54 -2.53 3.65
CA GLY A 197 17.64 -3.46 3.41
C GLY A 197 17.30 -4.61 2.45
N LYS A 198 16.04 -4.79 2.07
CA LYS A 198 15.59 -5.62 0.96
C LYS A 198 14.89 -4.76 -0.08
N MET A 199 14.75 -5.23 -1.32
CA MET A 199 14.07 -4.47 -2.39
C MET A 199 12.68 -4.04 -1.95
N TRP A 200 11.93 -4.95 -1.34
CA TRP A 200 10.59 -4.71 -0.78
C TRP A 200 10.55 -5.10 0.70
N ALA A 201 9.86 -4.31 1.51
CA ALA A 201 9.72 -4.62 2.93
C ALA A 201 8.92 -5.92 3.17
N SER A 202 7.97 -6.25 2.28
CA SER A 202 7.23 -7.53 2.28
C SER A 202 8.14 -8.76 2.37
N GLN A 203 9.33 -8.69 1.79
CA GLN A 203 10.32 -9.79 1.80
C GLN A 203 10.88 -10.13 3.19
N HIS A 204 10.75 -9.23 4.19
CA HIS A 204 11.14 -9.53 5.57
C HIS A 204 10.14 -10.44 6.28
N PHE A 205 8.89 -10.44 5.80
CA PHE A 205 7.77 -11.14 6.42
C PHE A 205 7.42 -12.45 5.72
N ASP A 206 8.03 -12.73 4.54
CA ASP A 206 7.70 -13.86 3.65
C ASP A 206 6.19 -13.86 3.30
N VAL A 207 5.65 -12.67 3.02
CA VAL A 207 4.27 -12.44 2.62
C VAL A 207 4.23 -11.73 1.28
N VAL A 208 3.44 -12.26 0.35
CA VAL A 208 3.13 -11.60 -0.91
C VAL A 208 1.73 -10.96 -0.80
N PRO A 209 1.59 -9.64 -1.01
CA PRO A 209 0.28 -9.00 -1.05
C PRO A 209 -0.43 -9.31 -2.39
N ASP A 210 -1.73 -9.03 -2.45
CA ASP A 210 -2.49 -9.10 -3.70
C ASP A 210 -2.26 -7.88 -4.58
N ILE A 211 -2.07 -6.73 -3.93
CA ILE A 211 -1.78 -5.43 -4.55
C ILE A 211 -0.63 -4.76 -3.79
N MET A 212 0.25 -4.10 -4.51
CA MET A 212 1.34 -3.32 -3.93
C MET A 212 1.35 -1.92 -4.54
N THR A 213 1.41 -0.88 -3.69
CA THR A 213 1.61 0.50 -4.15
C THR A 213 3.04 0.93 -3.96
N VAL A 214 3.62 1.59 -4.98
CA VAL A 214 5.01 2.06 -4.99
C VAL A 214 5.09 3.51 -5.44
N GLY A 215 6.11 4.22 -5.00
CA GLY A 215 6.29 5.65 -5.31
C GLY A 215 7.63 6.17 -4.84
N LYS A 216 7.69 7.44 -4.48
CA LYS A 216 8.90 8.13 -3.97
C LYS A 216 10.17 7.84 -4.80
N ALA A 217 10.87 6.75 -4.53
CA ALA A 217 12.15 6.42 -5.14
C ALA A 217 12.06 5.95 -6.62
N ILE A 218 10.86 5.58 -7.10
CA ILE A 218 10.67 4.96 -8.43
C ILE A 218 11.23 5.79 -9.59
N ALA A 219 11.11 7.11 -9.54
CA ALA A 219 11.49 8.00 -10.64
C ALA A 219 12.71 8.88 -10.34
N GLY A 220 13.47 8.59 -9.28
CA GLY A 220 14.69 9.34 -8.97
C GLY A 220 14.51 10.85 -8.71
N GLY A 221 13.27 11.30 -8.44
CA GLY A 221 12.95 12.71 -8.14
C GLY A 221 11.82 13.30 -8.97
N LEU A 222 11.42 12.67 -10.07
CA LEU A 222 10.25 13.09 -10.84
C LEU A 222 8.96 12.51 -10.23
N PRO A 223 7.80 13.15 -10.47
CA PRO A 223 6.51 12.60 -10.07
C PRO A 223 6.23 11.28 -10.78
N MET A 224 6.15 10.19 -10.03
CA MET A 224 5.76 8.88 -10.52
C MET A 224 5.40 7.97 -9.34
N SER A 225 4.46 7.08 -9.58
CA SER A 225 4.10 5.97 -8.70
C SER A 225 3.48 4.84 -9.53
N ALA A 226 3.21 3.72 -8.92
CA ALA A 226 2.49 2.64 -9.56
C ALA A 226 1.67 1.84 -8.54
N CYS A 227 0.57 1.28 -9.03
CA CYS A 227 -0.17 0.20 -8.42
C CYS A 227 0.19 -1.09 -9.17
N ILE A 228 0.63 -2.11 -8.45
CA ILE A 228 1.11 -3.38 -9.02
C ILE A 228 0.24 -4.51 -8.46
N THR A 229 -0.29 -5.33 -9.34
CA THR A 229 -1.27 -6.36 -8.98
C THR A 229 -0.92 -7.71 -9.61
N ARG A 230 -1.62 -8.74 -9.16
CA ARG A 230 -1.73 -9.98 -9.93
C ARG A 230 -2.50 -9.71 -11.25
N PRO A 231 -2.27 -10.52 -12.31
CA PRO A 231 -2.94 -10.32 -13.61
C PRO A 231 -4.46 -10.50 -13.58
N ASP A 232 -5.00 -11.18 -12.58
CA ASP A 232 -6.44 -11.44 -12.43
C ASP A 232 -7.20 -10.29 -11.76
N ILE A 233 -6.49 -9.35 -11.15
CA ILE A 233 -7.00 -8.12 -10.53
C ILE A 233 -6.88 -6.95 -11.50
#